data_b515ff163d6c47c8e1370672ea62eccc
#
_entry.id   b515ff163d6c47c8e1370672ea62eccc
#
_cell.length_a   1.000
_cell.length_b   1.000
_cell.length_c   1.000
_cell.angle_alpha   90.00
_cell.angle_beta   90.00
_cell.angle_gamma   90.00
#
_symmetry.space_group_name_H-M   'P 1'
#
loop_
_entity.id
_entity.type
_entity.pdbx_description
1 polymer ?
#
loop_
_entity_poly.entity_id
_entity_poly.type
_entity_poly.pdbx_seq_one_letter_code
_entity_poly.pdbx_strand_id
1 'polypeptide(L)'
;MGSFEQPRHRSLIAVTTPSDGSASVSLRACAKLTRSLQVTGRRDDGYHVIDAEMVSIDLHDRITITPGRTGINVTGPFSDGVPADGSNLVARALELAGRLAHVSIDKRIPHGGGLGGGSTDAAAVLHWAGVGTPP
;
A
#
# COMPACT_ATOMS: atom_id res chain seq x y z
N MET A 1 2.54 8.94 28.80
CA MET A 1 2.56 7.99 27.70
C MET A 1 3.52 8.48 26.65
N GLY A 2 4.60 7.76 26.46
CA GLY A 2 5.59 8.13 25.47
C GLY A 2 5.02 8.11 24.06
N SER A 3 5.45 9.04 23.23
CA SER A 3 5.17 8.99 21.81
C SER A 3 5.76 7.70 21.24
N PHE A 4 4.93 6.90 20.59
CA PHE A 4 5.39 5.72 19.93
C PHE A 4 6.19 6.14 18.68
N GLU A 5 7.48 5.92 18.69
CA GLU A 5 8.28 6.07 17.49
C GLU A 5 8.09 4.82 16.63
N GLN A 6 7.39 4.97 15.53
CA GLN A 6 7.40 3.94 14.52
C GLN A 6 8.82 3.75 14.01
N PRO A 7 9.32 2.51 13.93
CA PRO A 7 10.57 2.29 13.23
C PRO A 7 10.45 2.88 11.83
N ARG A 8 11.39 3.74 11.49
CA ARG A 8 11.39 4.40 10.18
C ARG A 8 11.40 3.33 9.09
N HIS A 9 10.27 3.23 8.39
CA HIS A 9 10.24 2.43 7.20
C HIS A 9 11.07 3.10 6.12
N ARG A 10 12.20 2.51 5.86
CA ARG A 10 12.84 2.75 4.58
C ARG A 10 12.21 1.78 3.59
N SER A 11 11.27 2.27 2.80
CA SER A 11 10.88 1.56 1.59
C SER A 11 12.12 1.47 0.71
N LEU A 12 12.63 0.26 0.54
CA LEU A 12 13.68 0.03 -0.43
C LEU A 12 13.04 0.09 -1.81
N ILE A 13 13.30 1.18 -2.52
CA ILE A 13 12.88 1.32 -3.90
C ILE A 13 13.99 0.77 -4.77
N ALA A 14 13.75 -0.37 -5.41
CA ALA A 14 14.65 -0.91 -6.39
C ALA A 14 14.13 -0.52 -7.78
N VAL A 15 14.97 0.15 -8.56
CA VAL A 15 14.64 0.48 -9.94
C VAL A 15 15.27 -0.57 -10.85
N THR A 16 14.43 -1.25 -11.61
CA THR A 16 14.88 -2.19 -12.64
C THR A 16 14.51 -1.66 -14.01
N THR A 17 15.38 -1.84 -14.98
CA THR A 17 15.09 -1.46 -16.36
C THR A 17 14.79 -2.74 -17.16
N PRO A 18 13.52 -2.96 -17.57
CA PRO A 18 13.18 -4.09 -18.40
C PRO A 18 13.85 -4.03 -19.77
N SER A 19 13.91 -5.17 -20.43
CA SER A 19 14.53 -5.29 -21.76
C SER A 19 13.89 -4.43 -22.85
N ASP A 20 12.67 -3.96 -22.63
CA ASP A 20 11.96 -3.07 -23.56
C ASP A 20 12.28 -1.57 -23.37
N GLY A 21 13.21 -1.25 -22.46
CA GLY A 21 13.65 0.11 -22.22
C GLY A 21 12.77 0.92 -21.27
N SER A 22 11.66 0.38 -20.77
CA SER A 22 10.86 1.06 -19.76
C SER A 22 11.40 0.81 -18.37
N ALA A 23 11.45 1.84 -17.53
CA ALA A 23 11.91 1.73 -16.14
C ALA A 23 10.77 1.24 -15.25
N SER A 24 10.99 0.14 -14.52
CA SER A 24 10.09 -0.34 -13.49
C SER A 24 10.62 0.00 -12.11
N VAL A 25 9.70 0.29 -11.19
CA VAL A 25 10.02 0.57 -9.79
C VAL A 25 9.40 -0.53 -8.94
N SER A 26 10.21 -1.14 -8.08
CA SER A 26 9.74 -2.14 -7.12
C SER A 26 9.66 -1.54 -5.73
N LEU A 27 8.53 -1.72 -5.07
CA LEU A 27 8.26 -1.22 -3.73
C LEU A 27 7.84 -2.36 -2.82
N ARG A 28 8.17 -2.24 -1.54
CA ARG A 28 7.66 -3.12 -0.49
C ARG A 28 6.45 -2.46 0.14
N ALA A 29 5.30 -3.13 0.09
CA ALA A 29 4.08 -2.68 0.76
C ALA A 29 3.91 -3.53 2.03
N CYS A 30 4.36 -3.01 3.16
CA CYS A 30 4.44 -3.76 4.41
C CYS A 30 3.09 -3.86 5.10
N ALA A 31 2.81 -5.03 5.67
CA ALA A 31 1.67 -5.24 6.54
C ALA A 31 1.80 -4.38 7.79
N LYS A 32 0.66 -4.01 8.36
CA LYS A 32 0.58 -3.25 9.59
C LYS A 32 -0.13 -4.07 10.66
N LEU A 33 0.46 -4.11 11.84
CA LEU A 33 -0.13 -4.73 13.01
C LEU A 33 -0.61 -3.62 13.95
N THR A 34 -1.90 -3.66 14.30
CA THR A 34 -2.44 -2.76 15.31
C THR A 34 -2.15 -3.35 16.69
N ARG A 35 -1.29 -2.68 17.46
CA ARG A 35 -0.92 -3.12 18.82
C ARG A 35 -1.96 -2.73 19.84
N SER A 36 -2.54 -1.56 19.68
CA SER A 36 -3.59 -1.08 20.56
C SER A 36 -4.55 -0.19 19.79
N LEU A 37 -5.80 -0.25 20.17
CA LEU A 37 -6.85 0.60 19.65
C LEU A 37 -7.70 1.08 20.79
N GLN A 38 -7.86 2.39 20.92
CA GLN A 38 -8.65 2.99 21.99
C GLN A 38 -9.50 4.12 21.43
N VAL A 39 -10.78 4.11 21.76
CA VAL A 39 -11.67 5.24 21.44
C VAL A 39 -11.50 6.25 22.57
N THR A 40 -10.96 7.43 22.27
CA THR A 40 -10.63 8.43 23.26
C THR A 40 -11.67 9.55 23.34
N GLY A 41 -12.61 9.61 22.40
CA GLY A 41 -13.63 10.62 22.40
C GLY A 41 -14.58 10.51 21.23
N ARG A 42 -15.54 11.43 21.20
CA ARG A 42 -16.50 11.55 20.12
C ARG A 42 -16.48 12.98 19.59
N ARG A 43 -16.34 13.14 18.29
CA ARG A 43 -16.38 14.47 17.66
C ARG A 43 -17.83 14.94 17.52
N ASP A 44 -18.02 16.24 17.40
CA ASP A 44 -19.33 16.86 17.22
C ASP A 44 -20.05 16.38 15.95
N ASP A 45 -19.30 15.94 14.94
CA ASP A 45 -19.84 15.40 13.70
C ASP A 45 -20.28 13.93 13.82
N GLY A 46 -20.15 13.33 15.00
CA GLY A 46 -20.54 11.94 15.27
C GLY A 46 -19.41 10.93 15.10
N TYR A 47 -18.25 11.32 14.56
CA TYR A 47 -17.11 10.43 14.45
C TYR A 47 -16.39 10.24 15.78
N HIS A 48 -15.89 9.05 16.01
CA HIS A 48 -15.09 8.74 17.18
C HIS A 48 -13.63 9.12 16.97
N VAL A 49 -13.01 9.65 18.01
CA VAL A 49 -11.57 9.86 18.04
C VAL A 49 -10.92 8.56 18.48
N ILE A 50 -10.00 8.06 17.69
CA ILE A 50 -9.32 6.79 17.91
C ILE A 50 -7.84 7.05 18.13
N ASP A 51 -7.32 6.47 19.20
CA ASP A 51 -5.88 6.39 19.45
C ASP A 51 -5.45 4.96 19.14
N ALA A 52 -4.54 4.80 18.18
CA ALA A 52 -4.10 3.49 17.76
C ALA A 52 -2.58 3.47 17.60
N GLU A 53 -1.96 2.44 18.14
CA GLU A 53 -0.57 2.14 17.88
C GLU A 53 -0.48 1.09 16.78
N MET A 54 0.20 1.45 15.69
CA MET A 54 0.43 0.56 14.57
C MET A 54 1.92 0.31 14.40
N VAL A 55 2.26 -0.94 14.11
CA VAL A 55 3.64 -1.34 13.83
C VAL A 55 3.65 -1.95 12.44
N SER A 56 4.56 -1.48 11.61
CA SER A 56 4.83 -2.15 10.35
C SER A 56 5.67 -3.39 10.62
N ILE A 57 5.33 -4.47 9.97
CA ILE A 57 6.05 -5.74 10.08
C ILE A 57 6.72 -6.09 8.77
N ASP A 58 7.64 -7.04 8.81
CA ASP A 58 8.46 -7.39 7.66
C ASP A 58 7.69 -8.16 6.57
N LEU A 59 6.52 -8.69 6.91
CA LEU A 59 5.63 -9.29 5.92
C LEU A 59 5.14 -8.21 4.97
N HIS A 60 5.34 -8.41 3.67
CA HIS A 60 5.02 -7.39 2.69
C HIS A 60 4.58 -7.99 1.36
N ASP A 61 3.74 -7.23 0.64
CA ASP A 61 3.51 -7.44 -0.78
C ASP A 61 4.62 -6.74 -1.57
N ARG A 62 4.94 -7.27 -2.73
CA ARG A 62 5.86 -6.60 -3.65
C ARG A 62 5.07 -5.96 -4.77
N ILE A 63 5.26 -4.67 -4.94
CA ILE A 63 4.58 -3.88 -5.96
C ILE A 63 5.61 -3.48 -7.01
N THR A 64 5.37 -3.87 -8.26
CA THR A 64 6.22 -3.45 -9.38
C THR A 64 5.40 -2.54 -10.29
N ILE A 65 5.86 -1.31 -10.45
CA ILE A 65 5.16 -0.27 -11.20
C ILE A 65 5.94 0.02 -12.48
N THR A 66 5.27 -0.12 -13.61
CA THR A 66 5.86 0.18 -14.93
C THR A 66 5.09 1.33 -15.56
N PRO A 67 5.64 2.57 -15.55
CA PRO A 67 4.97 3.71 -16.17
C PRO A 67 4.81 3.55 -17.68
N GLY A 68 3.80 4.20 -18.24
CA GLY A 68 3.55 4.20 -19.66
C GLY A 68 2.83 2.96 -20.19
N ARG A 69 2.53 2.01 -19.34
CA ARG A 69 1.68 0.85 -19.62
C ARG A 69 0.46 0.87 -18.72
N THR A 70 -0.50 0.03 -19.01
CA THR A 70 -1.73 -0.08 -18.20
C THR A 70 -1.99 -1.52 -17.80
N GLY A 71 -2.82 -1.70 -16.79
CA GLY A 71 -3.25 -3.01 -16.33
C GLY A 71 -2.71 -3.35 -14.95
N ILE A 72 -3.39 -4.32 -14.33
CA ILE A 72 -3.01 -4.85 -13.02
C ILE A 72 -2.85 -6.34 -13.15
N ASN A 73 -1.73 -6.85 -12.64
CA ASN A 73 -1.46 -8.28 -12.54
C ASN A 73 -1.29 -8.66 -11.08
N VAL A 74 -2.02 -9.66 -10.62
CA VAL A 74 -1.98 -10.10 -9.23
C VAL A 74 -1.47 -11.54 -9.19
N THR A 75 -0.41 -11.76 -8.45
CA THR A 75 0.22 -13.07 -8.26
C THR A 75 0.47 -13.31 -6.77
N GLY A 76 1.08 -14.43 -6.45
CA GLY A 76 1.48 -14.75 -5.09
C GLY A 76 0.49 -15.66 -4.36
N PRO A 77 0.88 -16.14 -3.16
CA PRO A 77 0.10 -17.14 -2.42
C PRO A 77 -1.28 -16.65 -1.96
N PHE A 78 -1.49 -15.34 -1.89
CA PHE A 78 -2.76 -14.75 -1.46
C PHE A 78 -3.45 -13.96 -2.57
N SER A 79 -3.21 -14.32 -3.82
CA SER A 79 -3.81 -13.64 -4.98
C SER A 79 -5.27 -13.98 -5.20
N ASP A 80 -5.75 -15.13 -4.68
CA ASP A 80 -7.13 -15.56 -4.87
C ASP A 80 -8.12 -14.56 -4.29
N GLY A 81 -9.14 -14.22 -5.08
CA GLY A 81 -10.17 -13.26 -4.67
C GLY A 81 -9.75 -11.80 -4.75
N VAL A 82 -8.52 -11.51 -5.15
CA VAL A 82 -8.06 -10.14 -5.35
C VAL A 82 -8.38 -9.72 -6.78
N PRO A 83 -9.20 -8.68 -6.99
CA PRO A 83 -9.56 -8.27 -8.35
C PRO A 83 -8.37 -7.67 -9.08
N ALA A 84 -8.31 -7.92 -10.40
CA ALA A 84 -7.30 -7.33 -11.28
C ALA A 84 -7.91 -6.26 -12.20
N ASP A 85 -9.01 -5.67 -11.80
CA ASP A 85 -9.77 -4.67 -12.56
C ASP A 85 -9.83 -3.33 -11.80
N GLY A 86 -10.69 -2.43 -12.26
CA GLY A 86 -10.86 -1.10 -11.67
C GLY A 86 -11.40 -1.10 -10.24
N SER A 87 -11.87 -2.23 -9.71
CA SER A 87 -12.30 -2.34 -8.30
C SER A 87 -11.13 -2.56 -7.34
N ASN A 88 -9.94 -2.88 -7.84
CA ASN A 88 -8.75 -2.99 -7.01
C ASN A 88 -8.36 -1.60 -6.47
N LEU A 89 -7.99 -1.53 -5.19
CA LEU A 89 -7.59 -0.26 -4.57
C LEU A 89 -6.38 0.38 -5.26
N VAL A 90 -5.48 -0.42 -5.81
CA VAL A 90 -4.33 0.06 -6.58
C VAL A 90 -4.79 0.77 -7.86
N ALA A 91 -5.78 0.20 -8.56
CA ALA A 91 -6.34 0.85 -9.74
C ALA A 91 -6.98 2.20 -9.38
N ARG A 92 -7.69 2.24 -8.27
CA ARG A 92 -8.31 3.47 -7.77
C ARG A 92 -7.27 4.50 -7.36
N ALA A 93 -6.16 4.06 -6.79
CA ALA A 93 -5.04 4.93 -6.44
C ALA A 93 -4.42 5.58 -7.68
N LEU A 94 -4.21 4.80 -8.73
CA LEU A 94 -3.70 5.33 -10.01
C LEU A 94 -4.66 6.36 -10.61
N GLU A 95 -5.94 6.08 -10.59
CA GLU A 95 -6.97 6.99 -11.08
C GLU A 95 -6.96 8.30 -10.28
N LEU A 96 -6.92 8.20 -8.96
CA LEU A 96 -6.86 9.36 -8.08
C LEU A 96 -5.61 10.21 -8.33
N ALA A 97 -4.49 9.56 -8.60
CA ALA A 97 -3.22 10.23 -8.87
C ALA A 97 -3.13 10.79 -10.30
N GLY A 98 -4.06 10.42 -11.18
CA GLY A 98 -4.01 10.83 -12.59
C GLY A 98 -2.81 10.22 -13.32
N ARG A 99 -2.37 9.02 -12.95
CA ARG A 99 -1.20 8.37 -13.51
C ARG A 99 -1.57 7.07 -14.22
N LEU A 100 -0.93 6.83 -15.35
CA LEU A 100 -1.04 5.58 -16.09
C LEU A 100 0.19 4.72 -15.82
N ALA A 101 -0.03 3.51 -15.34
CA ALA A 101 1.04 2.55 -15.10
C ALA A 101 0.47 1.13 -15.07
N HIS A 102 1.31 0.17 -15.45
CA HIS A 102 1.05 -1.24 -15.18
C HIS A 102 1.57 -1.55 -13.79
N VAL A 103 0.75 -2.19 -12.96
CA VAL A 103 1.14 -2.59 -11.61
C VAL A 103 1.02 -4.09 -11.46
N SER A 104 2.13 -4.72 -11.12
CA SER A 104 2.18 -6.12 -10.74
C SER A 104 2.26 -6.23 -9.23
N ILE A 105 1.34 -6.98 -8.64
CA ILE A 105 1.23 -7.14 -7.19
C ILE A 105 1.50 -8.59 -6.85
N ASP A 106 2.58 -8.84 -6.11
CA ASP A 106 2.86 -10.15 -5.52
C ASP A 106 2.27 -10.16 -4.10
N LYS A 107 1.12 -10.81 -3.96
CA LYS A 107 0.33 -10.82 -2.72
C LYS A 107 0.90 -11.83 -1.74
N ARG A 108 1.60 -11.34 -0.75
CA ARG A 108 2.18 -12.15 0.34
C ARG A 108 1.54 -11.86 1.69
N ILE A 109 0.73 -10.81 1.78
CA ILE A 109 -0.02 -10.50 2.99
C ILE A 109 -1.37 -11.21 2.92
N PRO A 110 -1.71 -12.07 3.89
CA PRO A 110 -3.03 -12.68 3.96
C PRO A 110 -4.12 -11.61 4.07
N HIS A 111 -5.16 -11.73 3.24
CA HIS A 111 -6.30 -10.84 3.37
C HIS A 111 -7.32 -11.40 4.36
N GLY A 112 -8.12 -10.50 4.94
CA GLY A 112 -9.10 -10.87 5.96
C GLY A 112 -8.54 -10.98 7.36
N GLY A 113 -7.25 -10.73 7.57
CA GLY A 113 -6.58 -10.79 8.88
C GLY A 113 -6.37 -9.45 9.58
N GLY A 114 -6.90 -8.36 9.03
CA GLY A 114 -6.71 -7.04 9.62
C GLY A 114 -5.30 -6.47 9.45
N LEU A 115 -4.50 -7.01 8.52
CA LEU A 115 -3.11 -6.59 8.28
C LEU A 115 -2.98 -5.46 7.26
N GLY A 116 -4.08 -5.00 6.68
CA GLY A 116 -4.12 -3.81 5.83
C GLY A 116 -3.41 -3.96 4.48
N GLY A 117 -3.32 -5.18 3.93
CA GLY A 117 -2.57 -5.45 2.70
C GLY A 117 -3.03 -4.64 1.50
N GLY A 118 -4.33 -4.60 1.21
CA GLY A 118 -4.86 -3.83 0.08
C GLY A 118 -4.62 -2.33 0.22
N SER A 119 -4.82 -1.81 1.43
CA SER A 119 -4.59 -0.39 1.71
C SER A 119 -3.11 -0.02 1.62
N THR A 120 -2.23 -0.90 2.06
CA THR A 120 -0.79 -0.66 2.00
C THR A 120 -0.27 -0.72 0.56
N ASP A 121 -0.83 -1.61 -0.27
CA ASP A 121 -0.53 -1.67 -1.70
C ASP A 121 -0.91 -0.35 -2.39
N ALA A 122 -2.11 0.14 -2.13
CA ALA A 122 -2.60 1.42 -2.67
C ALA A 122 -1.75 2.59 -2.18
N ALA A 123 -1.38 2.59 -0.89
CA ALA A 123 -0.53 3.63 -0.32
C ALA A 123 0.85 3.67 -0.99
N ALA A 124 1.43 2.51 -1.29
CA ALA A 124 2.70 2.43 -2.01
C ALA A 124 2.60 3.07 -3.39
N VAL A 125 1.53 2.84 -4.11
CA VAL A 125 1.29 3.44 -5.43
C VAL A 125 1.11 4.95 -5.31
N LEU A 126 0.35 5.44 -4.34
CA LEU A 126 0.18 6.87 -4.11
C LEU A 126 1.51 7.54 -3.74
N HIS A 127 2.30 6.89 -2.93
CA HIS A 127 3.62 7.38 -2.57
C HIS A 127 4.53 7.51 -3.80
N TRP A 128 4.54 6.47 -4.65
CA TRP A 128 5.28 6.52 -5.91
C TRP A 128 4.83 7.69 -6.79
N ALA A 129 3.53 7.94 -6.84
CA ALA A 129 2.96 9.03 -7.65
C ALA A 129 3.16 10.42 -7.03
N GLY A 130 3.70 10.51 -5.81
CA GLY A 130 3.89 11.78 -5.11
C GLY A 130 2.64 12.36 -4.49
N VAL A 131 1.59 11.55 -4.32
CA VAL A 131 0.32 12.00 -3.72
C VAL A 131 0.31 11.69 -2.23
N GLY A 132 -0.10 12.67 -1.43
CA GLY A 132 -0.30 12.47 0.00
C GLY A 132 0.97 12.33 0.82
N THR A 133 2.12 12.67 0.27
CA THR A 133 3.34 12.77 1.05
C THR A 133 3.28 14.01 1.93
N PRO A 134 3.36 13.88 3.24
CA PRO A 134 3.49 15.05 4.10
C PRO A 134 4.76 15.82 3.75
N PRO A 135 4.74 17.12 3.89
CA PRO A 135 5.91 17.96 3.63
C PRO A 135 7.08 17.64 4.54
#